data_1e4e806f4041d4e4d08265b4fe4a9362
#
_entry.id   1e4e806f4041d4e4d08265b4fe4a9362
#
_cell.length_a   1.000
_cell.length_b   1.000
_cell.length_c   1.000
_cell.angle_alpha   90.00
_cell.angle_beta   90.00
_cell.angle_gamma   90.00
#
_symmetry.space_group_name_H-M   'P 1'
#
loop_
_entity.id
_entity.type
_entity.pdbx_description
1 polymer ?
#
loop_
_entity_poly.entity_id
_entity_poly.type
_entity_poly.pdbx_seq_one_letter_code
_entity_poly.pdbx_strand_id
1 'polypeptide(L)'
;MKLYDISQELFGCVVFPGDPAPIRQTLSSMEEGALYNLTALSLCAHNGTHIDAPYHFIKDGKTVEEMPLTKTVGWAYVAQEEGVLSDEDARRILSNAQKASPEAAKRILIGGKATVSEEAARVFADANIDLLGNESQTVGPEDAPMQVHLMLLSKEVALLEGIRLGGVPEGVYLLSAAPISLAGSDGAPCRAILISLE
;
A
#
# COMPACT_ATOMS: atom_id res chain seq x y z
N MET A 1 23.48 5.52 -0.08
CA MET A 1 22.17 5.07 0.38
C MET A 1 21.26 6.29 0.55
N LYS A 2 20.12 6.31 -0.11
CA LYS A 2 19.12 7.37 0.00
C LYS A 2 17.80 6.76 0.47
N LEU A 3 17.09 7.43 1.38
CA LEU A 3 15.79 7.02 1.88
C LEU A 3 14.71 7.95 1.32
N TYR A 4 13.62 7.35 0.85
CA TYR A 4 12.40 8.05 0.48
C TYR A 4 11.29 7.59 1.42
N ASP A 5 10.73 8.51 2.19
CA ASP A 5 9.50 8.28 2.93
C ASP A 5 8.34 8.45 1.95
N ILE A 6 7.65 7.36 1.69
CA ILE A 6 6.52 7.32 0.76
C ILE A 6 5.19 7.21 1.50
N SER A 7 5.15 7.59 2.78
CA SER A 7 3.94 7.54 3.60
C SER A 7 3.20 8.88 3.63
N GLN A 8 1.88 8.82 3.83
CA GLN A 8 1.11 9.98 4.27
C GLN A 8 1.30 10.22 5.78
N GLU A 9 1.19 11.49 6.20
CA GLU A 9 0.96 11.80 7.62
C GLU A 9 -0.47 11.36 7.99
N LEU A 10 -0.61 10.61 9.07
CA LEU A 10 -1.83 9.86 9.36
C LEU A 10 -3.05 10.79 9.63
N PHE A 11 -2.89 11.86 10.40
CA PHE A 11 -4.00 12.74 10.79
C PHE A 11 -4.37 13.77 9.72
N GLY A 12 -3.50 13.99 8.74
CA GLY A 12 -3.72 14.79 7.54
C GLY A 12 -3.93 13.97 6.28
N CYS A 13 -4.12 12.66 6.40
CA CYS A 13 -4.27 11.77 5.25
C CYS A 13 -5.59 12.01 4.50
N VAL A 14 -5.61 11.54 3.26
CA VAL A 14 -6.88 11.36 2.53
C VAL A 14 -7.61 10.17 3.16
N VAL A 15 -8.89 10.34 3.46
CA VAL A 15 -9.75 9.30 4.02
C VAL A 15 -10.69 8.82 2.91
N PHE A 16 -10.82 7.50 2.75
CA PHE A 16 -11.74 6.94 1.77
C PHE A 16 -13.20 7.34 2.12
N PRO A 17 -14.05 7.68 1.15
CA PRO A 17 -15.43 8.09 1.41
C PRO A 17 -16.22 7.05 2.21
N GLY A 18 -16.70 7.44 3.39
CA GLY A 18 -17.46 6.58 4.31
C GLY A 18 -16.65 6.01 5.47
N ASP A 19 -15.32 6.06 5.42
CA ASP A 19 -14.48 5.62 6.53
C ASP A 19 -14.39 6.67 7.64
N PRO A 20 -14.18 6.23 8.91
CA PRO A 20 -13.90 7.16 9.99
C PRO A 20 -12.51 7.80 9.83
N ALA A 21 -12.43 9.11 10.05
CA ALA A 21 -11.15 9.81 10.07
C ALA A 21 -10.33 9.42 11.32
N PRO A 22 -9.00 9.43 11.24
CA PRO A 22 -8.16 9.14 12.39
C PRO A 22 -8.24 10.28 13.42
N ILE A 23 -8.30 9.92 14.68
CA ILE A 23 -8.43 10.86 15.81
C ILE A 23 -7.27 10.63 16.76
N ARG A 24 -6.69 11.73 17.21
CA ARG A 24 -5.70 11.76 18.28
C ARG A 24 -6.32 12.44 19.52
N GLN A 25 -6.15 11.81 20.69
CA GLN A 25 -6.59 12.37 21.96
C GLN A 25 -5.39 12.50 22.91
N THR A 26 -5.15 13.71 23.42
CA THR A 26 -4.19 13.94 24.50
C THR A 26 -4.77 13.44 25.82
N LEU A 27 -4.14 12.43 26.43
CA LEU A 27 -4.53 11.89 27.74
C LEU A 27 -3.74 12.52 28.86
N SER A 28 -2.51 12.99 28.59
CA SER A 28 -1.64 13.66 29.54
C SER A 28 -0.77 14.66 28.80
N SER A 29 -0.50 15.84 29.39
CA SER A 29 0.29 16.91 28.78
C SER A 29 1.25 17.53 29.76
N MET A 30 2.54 17.59 29.41
CA MET A 30 3.56 18.30 30.18
C MET A 30 3.30 19.82 30.20
N GLU A 31 2.67 20.37 29.16
CA GLU A 31 2.25 21.78 29.11
C GLU A 31 1.17 22.09 30.17
N GLU A 32 0.39 21.08 30.57
CA GLU A 32 -0.63 21.16 31.61
C GLU A 32 -0.12 20.71 32.99
N GLY A 33 1.21 20.51 33.13
CA GLY A 33 1.87 20.19 34.40
C GLY A 33 1.99 18.69 34.70
N ALA A 34 1.67 17.81 33.77
CA ALA A 34 1.90 16.37 33.92
C ALA A 34 3.41 16.02 33.81
N LEU A 35 3.80 14.83 34.28
CA LEU A 35 5.17 14.35 34.20
C LEU A 35 5.61 13.90 32.79
N TYR A 36 4.63 13.59 31.91
CA TYR A 36 4.86 13.06 30.55
C TYR A 36 3.70 13.44 29.64
N ASN A 37 3.94 13.33 28.33
CA ASN A 37 2.88 13.40 27.32
C ASN A 37 2.38 12.00 27.01
N LEU A 38 1.06 11.82 26.92
CA LEU A 38 0.42 10.55 26.52
C LEU A 38 -0.69 10.83 25.51
N THR A 39 -0.64 10.08 24.39
CA THR A 39 -1.61 10.20 23.31
C THR A 39 -2.30 8.87 23.06
N ALA A 40 -3.63 8.89 23.00
CA ALA A 40 -4.43 7.80 22.47
C ALA A 40 -4.77 8.04 21.02
N LEU A 41 -4.90 6.96 20.24
CA LEU A 41 -5.25 6.98 18.82
C LEU A 41 -6.53 6.18 18.60
N SER A 42 -7.41 6.68 17.73
CA SER A 42 -8.53 5.94 17.15
C SER A 42 -8.46 6.09 15.66
N LEU A 43 -8.42 4.98 14.93
CA LEU A 43 -8.24 4.97 13.47
C LEU A 43 -8.91 3.76 12.82
N CYS A 44 -9.26 3.89 11.54
CA CYS A 44 -9.58 2.78 10.66
C CYS A 44 -8.27 2.11 10.20
N ALA A 45 -8.31 0.81 9.98
CA ALA A 45 -7.17 0.05 9.44
C ALA A 45 -6.67 0.60 8.08
N HIS A 46 -7.57 1.24 7.32
CA HIS A 46 -7.34 1.77 5.99
C HIS A 46 -7.08 3.30 5.96
N ASN A 47 -6.74 3.91 7.09
CA ASN A 47 -6.35 5.32 7.11
C ASN A 47 -4.89 5.53 6.68
N GLY A 48 -4.69 6.53 5.81
CA GLY A 48 -3.36 6.95 5.37
C GLY A 48 -2.67 5.92 4.48
N THR A 49 -1.38 5.69 4.71
CA THR A 49 -0.63 4.63 4.02
C THR A 49 -0.80 3.33 4.79
N HIS A 50 -1.35 2.32 4.12
CA HIS A 50 -1.75 1.07 4.76
C HIS A 50 -1.59 -0.14 3.83
N ILE A 51 -1.67 -1.32 4.42
CA ILE A 51 -1.71 -2.60 3.72
C ILE A 51 -3.10 -3.21 3.89
N ASP A 52 -3.69 -3.66 2.77
CA ASP A 52 -4.85 -4.55 2.81
C ASP A 52 -4.40 -6.00 2.83
N ALA A 53 -5.02 -6.75 3.73
CA ALA A 53 -4.90 -8.20 3.79
C ALA A 53 -6.02 -8.89 2.99
N PRO A 54 -5.86 -10.15 2.56
CA PRO A 54 -6.93 -10.91 1.89
C PRO A 54 -8.28 -10.86 2.61
N TYR A 55 -8.29 -10.85 3.94
CA TYR A 55 -9.50 -10.79 4.76
C TYR A 55 -10.37 -9.55 4.49
N HIS A 56 -9.80 -8.47 3.92
CA HIS A 56 -10.56 -7.27 3.60
C HIS A 56 -11.75 -7.53 2.65
N PHE A 57 -11.57 -8.37 1.62
CA PHE A 57 -12.63 -8.73 0.67
C PHE A 57 -12.92 -10.24 0.58
N ILE A 58 -12.09 -11.09 1.17
CA ILE A 58 -12.22 -12.55 1.13
C ILE A 58 -12.61 -13.06 2.51
N LYS A 59 -13.83 -13.57 2.68
CA LYS A 59 -14.43 -13.96 3.96
C LYS A 59 -13.54 -14.83 4.85
N ASP A 60 -12.82 -15.78 4.26
CA ASP A 60 -11.92 -16.69 4.96
C ASP A 60 -10.46 -16.42 4.55
N GLY A 61 -10.16 -15.17 4.13
CA GLY A 61 -8.82 -14.72 3.75
C GLY A 61 -7.92 -14.55 4.96
N LYS A 62 -6.62 -14.54 4.73
CA LYS A 62 -5.63 -14.25 5.77
C LYS A 62 -5.81 -12.84 6.31
N THR A 63 -5.71 -12.70 7.62
CA THR A 63 -5.62 -11.42 8.30
C THR A 63 -4.21 -10.82 8.20
N VAL A 64 -4.06 -9.55 8.55
CA VAL A 64 -2.80 -8.82 8.29
C VAL A 64 -1.59 -9.42 9.00
N GLU A 65 -1.77 -9.95 10.23
CA GLU A 65 -0.69 -10.60 10.99
C GLU A 65 -0.33 -11.99 10.45
N GLU A 66 -1.24 -12.62 9.70
CA GLU A 66 -0.99 -13.92 9.06
C GLU A 66 -0.23 -13.81 7.73
N MET A 67 -0.14 -12.60 7.18
CA MET A 67 0.58 -12.39 5.92
C MET A 67 2.10 -12.49 6.14
N PRO A 68 2.82 -13.22 5.26
CA PRO A 68 4.28 -13.22 5.30
C PRO A 68 4.85 -11.82 5.08
N LEU A 69 5.73 -11.34 5.96
CA LEU A 69 6.39 -10.04 5.82
C LEU A 69 7.19 -9.91 4.52
N THR A 70 7.58 -11.02 3.91
CA THR A 70 8.22 -11.04 2.58
C THR A 70 7.34 -10.49 1.48
N LYS A 71 6.02 -10.36 1.67
CA LYS A 71 5.15 -9.68 0.71
C LYS A 71 5.35 -8.16 0.74
N THR A 72 5.56 -7.58 1.91
CA THR A 72 5.61 -6.13 2.14
C THR A 72 7.02 -5.57 2.35
N VAL A 73 8.02 -6.45 2.50
CA VAL A 73 9.44 -6.09 2.64
C VAL A 73 10.26 -6.85 1.61
N GLY A 74 11.01 -6.14 0.77
CA GLY A 74 11.85 -6.72 -0.27
C GLY A 74 12.06 -5.78 -1.46
N TRP A 75 12.76 -6.25 -2.49
CA TRP A 75 12.94 -5.46 -3.70
C TRP A 75 11.61 -5.18 -4.38
N ALA A 76 11.39 -3.94 -4.81
CA ALA A 76 10.21 -3.46 -5.48
C ALA A 76 10.58 -2.61 -6.71
N TYR A 77 9.72 -2.58 -7.69
CA TYR A 77 9.84 -1.73 -8.86
C TYR A 77 8.83 -0.59 -8.81
N VAL A 78 9.30 0.64 -8.94
CA VAL A 78 8.47 1.84 -9.08
C VAL A 78 8.27 2.12 -10.57
N ALA A 79 7.01 2.17 -11.01
CA ALA A 79 6.58 2.66 -12.31
C ALA A 79 5.87 4.01 -12.14
N GLN A 80 5.99 4.91 -13.12
CA GLN A 80 5.28 6.19 -13.15
C GLN A 80 4.23 6.15 -14.26
N GLU A 81 2.95 6.27 -13.90
CA GLU A 81 1.82 6.09 -14.80
C GLU A 81 0.73 7.15 -14.55
N GLU A 82 -0.12 7.39 -15.53
CA GLU A 82 -1.27 8.28 -15.41
C GLU A 82 -2.52 7.66 -16.05
N GLY A 83 -3.70 8.00 -15.52
CA GLY A 83 -4.98 7.55 -16.06
C GLY A 83 -5.33 6.11 -15.69
N VAL A 84 -6.24 5.52 -16.45
CA VAL A 84 -6.71 4.14 -16.22
C VAL A 84 -5.78 3.18 -16.93
N LEU A 85 -5.15 2.29 -16.17
CA LEU A 85 -4.22 1.29 -16.71
C LEU A 85 -4.96 0.18 -17.46
N SER A 86 -4.53 -0.07 -18.69
CA SER A 86 -4.96 -1.23 -19.50
C SER A 86 -4.18 -2.50 -19.12
N ASP A 87 -4.58 -3.64 -19.67
CA ASP A 87 -3.83 -4.89 -19.58
C ASP A 87 -2.47 -4.79 -20.29
N GLU A 88 -2.37 -4.00 -21.37
CA GLU A 88 -1.12 -3.74 -22.07
C GLU A 88 -0.14 -2.95 -21.18
N ASP A 89 -0.63 -1.95 -20.43
CA ASP A 89 0.17 -1.19 -19.48
C ASP A 89 0.70 -2.09 -18.36
N ALA A 90 -0.16 -2.92 -17.78
CA ALA A 90 0.24 -3.88 -16.76
C ALA A 90 1.32 -4.86 -17.24
N ARG A 91 1.18 -5.39 -18.47
CA ARG A 91 2.20 -6.25 -19.10
C ARG A 91 3.51 -5.51 -19.33
N ARG A 92 3.45 -4.26 -19.76
CA ARG A 92 4.62 -3.40 -19.99
C ARG A 92 5.36 -3.14 -18.67
N ILE A 93 4.63 -2.78 -17.62
CA ILE A 93 5.19 -2.57 -16.26
C ILE A 93 5.89 -3.83 -15.76
N LEU A 94 5.22 -4.99 -15.81
CA LEU A 94 5.81 -6.26 -15.39
C LEU A 94 7.06 -6.63 -16.22
N SER A 95 7.02 -6.41 -17.53
CA SER A 95 8.17 -6.66 -18.42
C SER A 95 9.36 -5.76 -18.06
N ASN A 96 9.11 -4.48 -17.78
CA ASN A 96 10.16 -3.53 -17.39
C ASN A 96 10.74 -3.91 -16.01
N ALA A 97 9.88 -4.21 -15.05
CA ALA A 97 10.28 -4.67 -13.73
C ALA A 97 11.14 -5.95 -13.80
N GLN A 98 10.70 -6.94 -14.61
CA GLN A 98 11.42 -8.20 -14.79
C GLN A 98 12.79 -8.01 -15.42
N LYS A 99 12.94 -7.09 -16.38
CA LYS A 99 14.21 -6.75 -17.00
C LYS A 99 15.15 -6.02 -16.04
N ALA A 100 14.59 -5.14 -15.19
CA ALA A 100 15.37 -4.40 -14.22
C ALA A 100 15.83 -5.30 -13.05
N SER A 101 14.92 -6.11 -12.50
CA SER A 101 15.21 -7.09 -11.45
C SER A 101 14.06 -8.10 -11.33
N PRO A 102 14.28 -9.40 -11.54
CA PRO A 102 13.25 -10.42 -11.35
C PRO A 102 12.65 -10.42 -9.92
N GLU A 103 13.45 -10.12 -8.91
CA GLU A 103 12.98 -10.05 -7.52
C GLU A 103 12.12 -8.80 -7.26
N ALA A 104 12.46 -7.67 -7.90
CA ALA A 104 11.67 -6.43 -7.81
C ALA A 104 10.32 -6.54 -8.54
N ALA A 105 10.24 -7.38 -9.58
CA ALA A 105 9.00 -7.63 -10.31
C ALA A 105 7.90 -8.30 -9.47
N LYS A 106 8.23 -8.80 -8.29
CA LYS A 106 7.26 -9.34 -7.33
C LYS A 106 6.49 -8.27 -6.58
N ARG A 107 6.99 -7.03 -6.51
CA ARG A 107 6.37 -5.90 -5.81
C ARG A 107 6.36 -4.71 -6.72
N ILE A 108 5.18 -4.33 -7.18
CA ILE A 108 5.01 -3.22 -8.13
C ILE A 108 4.38 -2.04 -7.39
N LEU A 109 5.02 -0.88 -7.51
CA LEU A 109 4.51 0.38 -6.98
C LEU A 109 4.25 1.33 -8.14
N ILE A 110 3.03 1.86 -8.21
CA ILE A 110 2.56 2.72 -9.29
C ILE A 110 2.43 4.14 -8.76
N GLY A 111 3.32 5.02 -9.22
CA GLY A 111 3.27 6.45 -8.96
C GLY A 111 2.46 7.18 -10.02
N GLY A 112 2.08 8.42 -9.70
CA GLY A 112 1.25 9.26 -10.54
C GLY A 112 -0.25 9.05 -10.28
N LYS A 113 -1.07 9.68 -11.09
CA LYS A 113 -2.54 9.60 -10.97
C LYS A 113 -3.07 8.41 -11.78
N ALA A 114 -2.70 7.21 -11.38
CA ALA A 114 -3.07 5.98 -12.05
C ALA A 114 -4.14 5.21 -11.27
N THR A 115 -5.10 4.64 -12.00
CA THR A 115 -6.14 3.74 -11.49
C THR A 115 -5.99 2.38 -12.18
N VAL A 116 -5.98 1.31 -11.41
CA VAL A 116 -5.88 -0.05 -11.96
C VAL A 116 -7.26 -0.51 -12.44
N SER A 117 -7.39 -0.83 -13.74
CA SER A 117 -8.62 -1.42 -14.29
C SER A 117 -8.74 -2.90 -13.91
N GLU A 118 -9.91 -3.50 -14.15
CA GLU A 118 -10.10 -4.95 -13.97
C GLU A 118 -9.18 -5.77 -14.87
N GLU A 119 -8.97 -5.31 -16.12
CA GLU A 119 -8.07 -5.97 -17.08
C GLU A 119 -6.62 -5.94 -16.58
N ALA A 120 -6.15 -4.79 -16.09
CA ALA A 120 -4.81 -4.64 -15.50
C ALA A 120 -4.67 -5.47 -14.22
N ALA A 121 -5.68 -5.46 -13.34
CA ALA A 121 -5.69 -6.25 -12.11
C ALA A 121 -5.55 -7.75 -12.39
N ARG A 122 -6.24 -8.25 -13.43
CA ARG A 122 -6.13 -9.65 -13.86
C ARG A 122 -4.71 -10.00 -14.27
N VAL A 123 -4.02 -9.13 -15.02
CA VAL A 123 -2.63 -9.34 -15.44
C VAL A 123 -1.71 -9.42 -14.23
N PHE A 124 -1.83 -8.51 -13.26
CA PHE A 124 -1.03 -8.54 -12.03
C PHE A 124 -1.33 -9.77 -11.18
N ALA A 125 -2.61 -10.14 -11.04
CA ALA A 125 -3.02 -11.32 -10.29
C ALA A 125 -2.49 -12.63 -10.91
N ASP A 126 -2.57 -12.76 -12.24
CA ASP A 126 -2.07 -13.95 -12.97
C ASP A 126 -0.54 -14.04 -12.96
N ALA A 127 0.16 -12.91 -12.83
CA ALA A 127 1.61 -12.87 -12.65
C ALA A 127 2.06 -13.33 -11.24
N ASN A 128 1.13 -13.55 -10.30
CA ASN A 128 1.38 -13.95 -8.91
C ASN A 128 2.41 -13.03 -8.23
N ILE A 129 2.24 -11.72 -8.38
CA ILE A 129 3.07 -10.76 -7.66
C ILE A 129 2.75 -10.81 -6.15
N ASP A 130 3.69 -10.41 -5.32
CA ASP A 130 3.53 -10.37 -3.85
C ASP A 130 2.75 -9.13 -3.40
N LEU A 131 2.95 -8.00 -4.09
CA LEU A 131 2.39 -6.71 -3.69
C LEU A 131 2.13 -5.81 -4.90
N LEU A 132 1.01 -5.11 -4.88
CA LEU A 132 0.70 -3.97 -5.75
C LEU A 132 0.44 -2.74 -4.88
N GLY A 133 1.09 -1.62 -5.18
CA GLY A 133 0.88 -0.37 -4.44
C GLY A 133 0.58 0.81 -5.36
N ASN A 134 -0.20 1.79 -4.88
CA ASN A 134 -0.49 3.02 -5.60
C ASN A 134 -0.69 4.23 -4.67
N GLU A 135 -0.79 5.43 -5.26
CA GLU A 135 -0.94 6.69 -4.51
C GLU A 135 -2.38 6.98 -4.06
N SER A 136 -3.39 6.32 -4.64
CA SER A 136 -4.79 6.46 -4.22
C SER A 136 -5.07 5.70 -2.92
N GLN A 137 -6.19 6.03 -2.25
CA GLN A 137 -6.71 5.27 -1.10
C GLN A 137 -7.42 3.96 -1.53
N THR A 138 -7.40 3.65 -2.80
CA THR A 138 -7.84 2.39 -3.39
C THR A 138 -7.06 2.12 -4.67
N VAL A 139 -6.65 0.88 -4.91
CA VAL A 139 -5.94 0.49 -6.15
C VAL A 139 -6.86 0.52 -7.36
N GLY A 140 -8.14 0.26 -7.16
CA GLY A 140 -9.16 0.28 -8.21
C GLY A 140 -9.86 1.64 -8.38
N PRO A 141 -10.91 1.69 -9.22
CA PRO A 141 -11.75 2.87 -9.34
C PRO A 141 -12.43 3.20 -8.00
N GLU A 142 -12.45 4.48 -7.60
CA GLU A 142 -13.02 4.91 -6.30
C GLU A 142 -14.52 4.60 -6.18
N ASP A 143 -15.25 4.63 -7.29
CA ASP A 143 -16.70 4.37 -7.35
C ASP A 143 -17.04 2.87 -7.48
N ALA A 144 -16.09 2.01 -7.83
CA ALA A 144 -16.29 0.58 -8.02
C ALA A 144 -15.04 -0.27 -7.70
N PRO A 145 -14.44 -0.16 -6.50
CA PRO A 145 -13.14 -0.79 -6.20
C PRO A 145 -13.23 -2.31 -6.03
N MET A 146 -14.41 -2.85 -5.73
CA MET A 146 -14.60 -4.23 -5.26
C MET A 146 -14.02 -5.29 -6.19
N GLN A 147 -14.22 -5.20 -7.51
CA GLN A 147 -13.77 -6.25 -8.44
C GLN A 147 -12.25 -6.34 -8.52
N VAL A 148 -11.57 -5.18 -8.54
CA VAL A 148 -10.10 -5.12 -8.55
C VAL A 148 -9.53 -5.74 -7.27
N HIS A 149 -10.11 -5.41 -6.10
CA HIS A 149 -9.70 -6.00 -4.82
C HIS A 149 -9.91 -7.51 -4.78
N LEU A 150 -11.10 -7.99 -5.19
CA LEU A 150 -11.40 -9.43 -5.24
C LEU A 150 -10.40 -10.20 -6.13
N MET A 151 -10.05 -9.64 -7.30
CA MET A 151 -9.10 -10.28 -8.22
C MET A 151 -7.70 -10.40 -7.59
N LEU A 152 -7.20 -9.34 -6.99
CA LEU A 152 -5.86 -9.30 -6.42
C LEU A 152 -5.78 -10.07 -5.10
N LEU A 153 -6.68 -9.79 -4.15
CA LEU A 153 -6.66 -10.40 -2.82
C LEU A 153 -6.98 -11.91 -2.86
N SER A 154 -7.79 -12.40 -3.82
CA SER A 154 -8.02 -13.84 -4.00
C SER A 154 -6.77 -14.61 -4.44
N LYS A 155 -5.78 -13.91 -5.00
CA LYS A 155 -4.44 -14.43 -5.33
C LYS A 155 -3.40 -14.10 -4.24
N GLU A 156 -3.86 -13.65 -3.10
CA GLU A 156 -3.01 -13.24 -1.98
C GLU A 156 -2.02 -12.12 -2.33
N VAL A 157 -2.31 -11.29 -3.33
CA VAL A 157 -1.54 -10.07 -3.60
C VAL A 157 -1.86 -9.05 -2.50
N ALA A 158 -0.86 -8.61 -1.74
CA ALA A 158 -1.03 -7.55 -0.75
C ALA A 158 -1.24 -6.20 -1.48
N LEU A 159 -2.14 -5.35 -0.98
CA LEU A 159 -2.31 -4.02 -1.55
C LEU A 159 -1.69 -2.97 -0.62
N LEU A 160 -0.85 -2.11 -1.17
CA LEU A 160 -0.23 -1.00 -0.44
C LEU A 160 -0.81 0.31 -0.97
N GLU A 161 -1.75 0.86 -0.24
CA GLU A 161 -2.54 2.01 -0.66
C GLU A 161 -2.11 3.31 0.01
N GLY A 162 -2.41 4.43 -0.66
CA GLY A 162 -2.14 5.74 -0.12
C GLY A 162 -0.66 6.11 -0.01
N ILE A 163 0.23 5.51 -0.81
CA ILE A 163 1.63 5.90 -0.85
C ILE A 163 1.84 7.27 -1.52
N ARG A 164 3.04 7.81 -1.42
CA ARG A 164 3.45 9.08 -2.03
C ARG A 164 4.76 8.90 -2.77
N LEU A 165 4.70 8.79 -4.10
CA LEU A 165 5.85 8.56 -4.97
C LEU A 165 6.32 9.83 -5.71
N GLY A 166 5.75 10.98 -5.38
CA GLY A 166 6.19 12.26 -5.95
C GLY A 166 7.67 12.50 -5.69
N GLY A 167 8.46 12.62 -6.76
CA GLY A 167 9.91 12.79 -6.70
C GLY A 167 10.72 11.51 -6.52
N VAL A 168 10.10 10.34 -6.52
CA VAL A 168 10.79 9.05 -6.61
C VAL A 168 10.93 8.67 -8.09
N PRO A 169 12.13 8.55 -8.64
CA PRO A 169 12.33 8.10 -10.01
C PRO A 169 11.82 6.66 -10.24
N GLU A 170 11.44 6.36 -11.47
CA GLU A 170 11.20 4.98 -11.88
C GLU A 170 12.46 4.13 -11.67
N GLY A 171 12.30 2.92 -11.15
CA GLY A 171 13.44 2.04 -10.90
C GLY A 171 13.23 1.04 -9.77
N VAL A 172 14.34 0.42 -9.37
CA VAL A 172 14.38 -0.65 -8.36
C VAL A 172 14.82 -0.10 -7.01
N TYR A 173 14.08 -0.45 -5.97
CA TYR A 173 14.33 -0.03 -4.60
C TYR A 173 14.11 -1.19 -3.62
N LEU A 174 14.73 -1.13 -2.46
CA LEU A 174 14.33 -1.98 -1.34
C LEU A 174 13.15 -1.30 -0.62
N LEU A 175 11.99 -1.93 -0.69
CA LEU A 175 10.77 -1.52 0.01
C LEU A 175 10.77 -2.07 1.44
N SER A 176 10.38 -1.24 2.40
CA SER A 176 9.95 -1.64 3.73
C SER A 176 8.59 -1.00 4.01
N ALA A 177 7.53 -1.81 3.99
CA ALA A 177 6.16 -1.41 4.25
C ALA A 177 5.46 -2.43 5.19
N ALA A 178 6.19 -2.92 6.19
CA ALA A 178 5.62 -3.85 7.17
C ALA A 178 4.44 -3.19 7.91
N PRO A 179 3.22 -3.78 7.85
CA PRO A 179 2.06 -3.27 8.58
C PRO A 179 2.23 -3.46 10.09
N ILE A 180 1.49 -2.69 10.87
CA ILE A 180 1.36 -2.95 12.30
C ILE A 180 0.71 -4.34 12.46
N SER A 181 1.26 -5.16 13.38
CA SER A 181 0.72 -6.48 13.67
C SER A 181 -0.57 -6.35 14.48
N LEU A 182 -1.72 -6.46 13.82
CA LEU A 182 -3.05 -6.39 14.39
C LEU A 182 -3.77 -7.72 14.19
N ALA A 183 -3.88 -8.52 15.25
CA ALA A 183 -4.52 -9.83 15.17
C ALA A 183 -6.00 -9.72 14.76
N GLY A 184 -6.39 -10.48 13.73
CA GLY A 184 -7.75 -10.53 13.20
C GLY A 184 -8.15 -9.32 12.34
N SER A 185 -7.19 -8.44 11.97
CA SER A 185 -7.51 -7.25 11.17
C SER A 185 -7.44 -7.53 9.67
N ASP A 186 -8.33 -6.86 8.94
CA ASP A 186 -8.43 -6.86 7.48
C ASP A 186 -7.36 -6.01 6.77
N GLY A 187 -6.62 -5.22 7.53
CA GLY A 187 -5.53 -4.36 7.07
C GLY A 187 -4.85 -3.68 8.25
N ALA A 188 -3.81 -2.90 7.97
CA ALA A 188 -3.17 -2.07 8.98
C ALA A 188 -2.34 -0.94 8.37
N PRO A 189 -2.24 0.23 9.03
CA PRO A 189 -1.31 1.28 8.66
C PRO A 189 0.14 0.81 8.70
N CYS A 190 0.96 1.40 7.84
CA CYS A 190 2.40 1.17 7.82
C CYS A 190 3.18 2.48 7.58
N ARG A 191 4.45 2.50 7.98
CA ARG A 191 5.40 3.50 7.51
C ARG A 191 6.13 2.91 6.31
N ALA A 192 5.69 3.26 5.10
CA ALA A 192 6.30 2.78 3.87
C ALA A 192 7.51 3.64 3.50
N ILE A 193 8.66 3.00 3.29
CA ILE A 193 9.90 3.66 2.86
C ILE A 193 10.53 2.89 1.70
N LEU A 194 11.17 3.63 0.79
CA LEU A 194 12.04 3.08 -0.23
C LEU A 194 13.49 3.43 0.07
N ILE A 195 14.37 2.47 -0.14
CA ILE A 195 15.81 2.58 0.08
C ILE A 195 16.51 2.39 -1.26
N SER A 196 17.23 3.44 -1.73
CA SER A 196 18.19 3.32 -2.82
C SER A 196 19.57 3.01 -2.25
N LEU A 197 20.23 2.01 -2.82
CA LEU A 197 21.59 1.64 -2.43
C LEU A 197 22.66 2.33 -3.28
N GLU A 198 22.25 3.18 -4.23
CA GLU A 198 23.15 4.04 -5.00
C GLU A 198 23.59 5.27 -4.22
#